data_32156c1d4263cb6f5ffff5a3a4eb0dbd
#
_entry.id   32156c1d4263cb6f5ffff5a3a4eb0dbd
#
_cell.length_a   1.000
_cell.length_b   1.000
_cell.length_c   1.000
_cell.angle_alpha   90.00
_cell.angle_beta   90.00
_cell.angle_gamma   90.00
#
_symmetry.space_group_name_H-M   'P 1'
#
loop_
_entity.id
_entity.type
_entity.pdbx_description
1 polymer ?
#
loop_
_entity_poly.entity_id
_entity_poly.type
_entity_poly.pdbx_seq_one_letter_code
_entity_poly.pdbx_strand_id
1 'polypeptide(L)' 'MSDQICSNNVQRTYTVEQVSRILGISLRKTYYLCEHTTDFKVIRLGKRCLRIHKESFDSWFNALD' A
#
# COMPACT_ATOMS: atom_id res chain seq x y z
N MET A 1 -7.20 5.01 -16.95
CA MET A 1 -7.21 5.20 -16.54
C MET A 1 -7.61 5.72 -15.95
N SER A 2 -7.78 5.92 -15.66
CA SER A 2 -8.08 6.40 -15.17
C SER A 2 -8.14 6.73 -14.26
N ASP A 3 -8.00 6.65 -13.75
CA ASP A 3 -8.06 6.92 -12.80
C ASP A 3 -7.60 7.84 -12.38
N GLN A 4 -7.36 8.42 -12.57
CA GLN A 4 -7.08 9.25 -12.18
C GLN A 4 -7.51 10.15 -11.91
N ILE A 5 -7.89 10.26 -11.94
CA ILE A 5 -8.43 10.96 -11.78
C ILE A 5 -8.45 11.73 -10.87
N CYS A 6 -8.36 11.77 -10.24
CA CYS A 6 -8.37 12.44 -9.37
C CYS A 6 -7.57 13.33 -9.17
N SER A 7 -7.39 13.65 -9.67
CA SER A 7 -6.78 14.51 -9.88
C SER A 7 -6.07 15.29 -8.93
N ASN A 8 -6.04 16.21 -8.70
CA ASN A 8 -5.37 17.01 -7.79
C ASN A 8 -5.45 16.46 -6.42
N ASN A 9 -5.92 15.31 -6.31
CA ASN A 9 -6.13 14.74 -5.02
C ASN A 9 -4.87 14.21 -4.41
N VAL A 10 -4.75 14.40 -3.13
CA VAL A 10 -3.69 13.79 -2.39
C VAL A 10 -3.99 12.32 -2.27
N GLN A 11 -3.04 11.51 -2.65
CA GLN A 11 -3.20 10.07 -2.53
C GLN A 11 -3.09 9.69 -1.07
N ARG A 12 -4.09 9.04 -0.55
CA ARG A 12 -4.13 8.69 0.87
C ARG A 12 -3.87 7.22 1.12
N THR A 13 -3.85 6.42 0.07
CA THR A 13 -3.55 5.01 0.18
C THR A 13 -2.61 4.62 -0.93
N TYR A 14 -1.88 3.54 -0.68
CA TYR A 14 -1.06 2.91 -1.71
C TYR A 14 -1.75 1.65 -2.19
N THR A 15 -1.52 1.30 -3.45
CA THR A 15 -1.92 -0.01 -3.93
C THR A 15 -0.82 -1.00 -3.55
N VAL A 16 -1.15 -2.28 -3.62
CA VAL A 16 -0.14 -3.32 -3.37
C VAL A 16 1.00 -3.19 -4.35
N GLU A 17 0.67 -2.84 -5.59
CA GLU A 17 1.68 -2.65 -6.63
C GLU A 17 2.66 -1.55 -6.26
N GLN A 18 2.13 -0.44 -5.79
CA GLN A 18 2.98 0.68 -5.41
C GLN A 18 3.91 0.30 -4.25
N VAL A 19 3.37 -0.42 -3.28
CA VAL A 19 4.17 -0.86 -2.15
C VAL A 19 5.26 -1.81 -2.60
N SER A 20 4.95 -2.70 -3.54
CA SER A 20 5.95 -3.62 -4.05
C SER A 20 7.12 -2.88 -4.68
N ARG A 21 6.82 -1.79 -5.37
CA ARG A 21 7.87 -0.99 -5.99
C ARG A 21 8.70 -0.24 -4.94
N ILE A 22 8.04 0.26 -3.93
CA ILE A 22 8.74 0.97 -2.86
C ILE A 22 9.69 0.03 -2.13
N LEU A 23 9.22 -1.18 -1.85
CA LEU A 23 10.01 -2.15 -1.11
C LEU A 23 10.98 -2.92 -1.99
N GLY A 24 10.78 -2.89 -3.30
CA GLY A 24 11.64 -3.62 -4.21
C GLY A 24 11.49 -5.12 -4.14
N ILE A 25 10.29 -5.60 -3.86
CA ILE A 25 10.03 -7.03 -3.78
C ILE A 25 8.92 -7.40 -4.75
N SER A 26 8.71 -8.68 -4.96
CA SER A 26 7.71 -9.14 -5.90
C SER A 26 6.31 -8.80 -5.44
N LEU A 27 5.41 -8.72 -6.39
CA LEU A 27 4.02 -8.43 -6.09
C LEU A 27 3.42 -9.49 -5.18
N ARG A 28 3.75 -10.74 -5.44
CA ARG A 28 3.25 -11.84 -4.63
C ARG A 28 3.70 -11.71 -3.19
N LYS A 29 4.96 -11.42 -2.98
CA LYS A 29 5.47 -11.23 -1.63
C LYS A 29 4.81 -10.05 -0.95
N THR A 30 4.56 -9.00 -1.71
CA THR A 30 3.91 -7.83 -1.16
C THR A 30 2.49 -8.14 -0.73
N TYR A 31 1.76 -8.90 -1.53
CA TYR A 31 0.43 -9.33 -1.17
C TYR A 31 0.43 -10.11 0.12
N TYR A 32 1.33 -11.05 0.22
CA TYR A 32 1.45 -11.86 1.42
C TYR A 32 1.75 -11.00 2.63
N LEU A 33 2.69 -10.09 2.47
CA LEU A 33 3.06 -9.18 3.54
C LEU A 33 1.86 -8.35 3.98
N CYS A 34 1.15 -7.76 3.04
CA CYS A 34 0.03 -6.89 3.37
C CYS A 34 -1.12 -7.64 4.03
N GLU A 35 -1.29 -8.92 3.70
CA GLU A 35 -2.36 -9.69 4.30
C GLU A 35 -2.07 -10.10 5.74
N HIS A 36 -0.81 -10.14 6.11
CA HIS A 36 -0.45 -10.65 7.42
C HIS A 36 0.22 -9.62 8.33
N THR A 37 0.49 -8.45 7.81
CA THR A 37 1.22 -7.46 8.59
C THR A 37 0.36 -6.81 9.65
N THR A 38 1.00 -6.44 10.75
CA THR A 38 0.37 -5.59 11.75
C THR A 38 1.19 -4.32 11.93
N ASP A 39 2.20 -4.14 11.10
CA ASP A 39 3.11 -3.00 11.22
C ASP A 39 2.51 -1.71 10.68
N PHE A 40 1.63 -1.83 9.71
CA PHE A 40 0.95 -0.67 9.16
C PHE A 40 -0.48 -1.07 8.81
N LYS A 41 -1.31 -0.08 8.66
CA LYS A 41 -2.73 -0.31 8.45
C LYS A 41 -3.02 -0.69 7.01
N VAL A 42 -3.75 -1.76 6.83
CA VAL A 42 -4.17 -2.23 5.51
C VAL A 42 -5.70 -2.24 5.49
N ILE A 43 -6.25 -1.71 4.42
CA ILE A 43 -7.69 -1.61 4.25
C ILE A 43 -8.12 -2.67 3.24
N ARG A 44 -9.08 -3.49 3.63
CA ARG A 44 -9.60 -4.52 2.75
C ARG A 44 -10.89 -4.02 2.11
N LEU A 45 -10.86 -3.89 0.80
CA LEU A 45 -12.03 -3.43 0.07
C LEU A 45 -12.78 -4.56 -0.60
N GLY A 46 -12.20 -5.75 -0.64
CA GLY A 46 -12.82 -6.90 -1.26
C GLY A 46 -11.87 -8.06 -1.17
N LYS A 47 -12.20 -9.14 -1.89
CA LYS A 47 -11.42 -10.37 -1.77
C LYS A 47 -9.94 -10.17 -2.06
N ARG A 48 -9.64 -9.43 -3.12
CA ARG A 48 -8.27 -9.21 -3.50
C ARG A 48 -7.97 -7.75 -3.63
N CYS A 49 -8.80 -6.93 -3.07
CA CYS A 49 -8.65 -5.50 -3.21
C CYS A 49 -8.16 -4.93 -1.90
N LEU A 50 -6.87 -4.73 -1.82
CA LEU A 50 -6.24 -4.19 -0.63
C LEU A 50 -5.71 -2.80 -0.92
N ARG A 51 -5.78 -1.95 0.08
CA ARG A 51 -5.16 -0.64 0.03
C ARG A 51 -4.39 -0.43 1.30
N ILE A 52 -3.25 0.18 1.19
CA ILE A 52 -2.37 0.39 2.33
C ILE A 52 -2.47 1.84 2.74
N HIS A 53 -2.76 2.09 4.02
CA HIS A 53 -2.87 3.44 4.53
C HIS A 53 -1.53 4.14 4.39
N LYS A 54 -1.50 5.21 3.62
CA LYS A 54 -0.25 5.85 3.24
C LYS A 54 0.54 6.35 4.43
N GLU A 55 -0.10 7.10 5.29
CA GLU A 55 0.57 7.65 6.46
C GLU A 55 1.13 6.57 7.35
N SER A 56 0.35 5.54 7.54
CA SER A 56 0.77 4.43 8.40
C SER A 56 1.98 3.73 7.82
N PHE A 57 1.93 3.47 6.53
CA PHE A 57 3.03 2.81 5.85
C PHE A 57 4.29 3.69 5.84
N ASP A 58 4.12 4.95 5.52
CA ASP A 58 5.26 5.86 5.46
C ASP A 58 5.93 5.98 6.81
N SER A 59 5.16 6.05 7.86
CA SER A 59 5.69 6.15 9.20
C SER A 59 6.49 4.90 9.57
N TRP A 60 5.94 3.76 9.25
CA TRP A 60 6.62 2.49 9.51
C TRP A 60 7.90 2.39 8.69
N PHE A 61 7.80 2.73 7.43
CA PHE A 61 8.93 2.60 6.51
C PHE A 61 10.07 3.54 6.92
N ASN A 62 9.72 4.75 7.30
CA ASN A 62 10.73 5.71 7.72
C ASN A 62 11.41 5.30 9.02
N ALA A 63 10.71 4.60 9.85
CA ALA A 63 11.26 4.15 11.12
C ALA A 63 12.25 3.00 10.96
N LEU A 64 12.28 2.38 9.79
CA LEU A 64 13.21 1.30 9.55
C LEU A 64 14.65 1.77 9.36
N ASP A 65 14.81 3.02 9.07
CA ASP A 65 16.14 3.58 8.84
C ASP A 65 16.95 3.74 10.12
#